data_aef92eb81707736188273b3e59ef641a
#
_entry.id   aef92eb81707736188273b3e59ef641a
#
_cell.length_a   1.000
_cell.length_b   1.000
_cell.length_c   1.000
_cell.angle_alpha   90.00
_cell.angle_beta   90.00
_cell.angle_gamma   90.00
#
_symmetry.space_group_name_H-M   'P 1'
#
loop_
_entity.id
_entity.type
_entity.pdbx_description
1 polymer ?
#
loop_
_entity_poly.entity_id
_entity_poly.type
_entity_poly.pdbx_seq_one_letter_code
_entity_poly.pdbx_strand_id
1 'polypeptide(L)'
;MKECVICGRPNSEEHHVIYRSECRALIKCKKNLVYLCADHHRGLYGPHGKCGKELNRKLKLEFQNWLEETFNKDFYSIEEIKGKLGISTNAVKSLSKLIRQKNSVFDREDIIIACMGGKRIL
;
A
#
# COMPACT_ATOMS: atom_id res chain seq x y z
N MET A 1 8.01 17.34 10.57
CA MET A 1 8.74 16.27 11.27
C MET A 1 7.88 15.01 11.27
N LYS A 2 8.47 13.86 10.95
CA LYS A 2 7.73 12.60 10.84
C LYS A 2 7.88 11.78 12.12
N GLU A 3 6.77 11.45 12.73
CA GLU A 3 6.74 10.73 13.99
C GLU A 3 6.41 9.25 13.77
N CYS A 4 7.02 8.38 14.60
CA CYS A 4 6.74 6.95 14.57
C CYS A 4 5.27 6.68 14.91
N VAL A 5 4.57 5.93 14.08
CA VAL A 5 3.14 5.61 14.29
C VAL A 5 2.93 4.69 15.50
N ILE A 6 3.99 4.06 16.02
CA ILE A 6 3.90 3.17 17.17
C ILE A 6 4.18 3.92 18.49
N CYS A 7 5.26 4.73 18.55
CA CYS A 7 5.72 5.34 19.80
C CYS A 7 5.85 6.88 19.77
N GLY A 8 5.59 7.51 18.63
CA GLY A 8 5.65 8.97 18.50
C GLY A 8 7.04 9.58 18.42
N ARG A 9 8.10 8.76 18.36
CA ARG A 9 9.48 9.26 18.28
C ARG A 9 9.68 10.09 17.02
N PRO A 10 10.28 11.31 17.11
CA PRO A 10 10.48 12.16 15.93
C PRO A 10 11.57 11.65 15.01
N ASN A 11 11.62 12.23 13.80
CA ASN A 11 12.62 11.89 12.77
C ASN A 11 12.64 10.41 12.41
N SER A 12 11.45 9.83 12.34
CA SER A 12 11.30 8.42 12.01
C SER A 12 11.51 8.15 10.53
N GLU A 13 11.77 6.89 10.21
CA GLU A 13 12.08 6.44 8.86
C GLU A 13 10.80 6.15 8.06
N GLU A 14 10.84 6.46 6.77
CA GLU A 14 9.74 6.15 5.86
C GLU A 14 9.73 4.65 5.57
N HIS A 15 8.56 4.03 5.76
CA HIS A 15 8.36 2.61 5.49
C HIS A 15 7.23 2.43 4.46
N HIS A 16 7.50 1.68 3.41
CA HIS A 16 6.49 1.28 2.43
C HIS A 16 5.76 0.05 2.95
N VAL A 17 4.47 0.18 3.24
CA VAL A 17 3.64 -0.92 3.77
C VAL A 17 3.61 -2.07 2.76
N ILE A 18 3.26 -1.75 1.49
CA ILE A 18 3.47 -2.65 0.37
C ILE A 18 4.85 -2.31 -0.16
N TYR A 19 5.76 -3.27 -0.12
CA TYR A 19 7.16 -3.06 -0.46
C TYR A 19 7.32 -2.62 -1.92
N ARG A 20 8.39 -1.88 -2.21
CA ARG A 20 8.69 -1.44 -3.57
C ARG A 20 8.73 -2.61 -4.54
N SER A 21 9.27 -3.75 -4.12
CA SER A 21 9.34 -4.96 -4.92
C SER A 21 7.98 -5.64 -5.13
N GLU A 22 7.01 -5.38 -4.25
CA GLU A 22 5.67 -5.97 -4.34
C GLU A 22 4.77 -5.19 -5.29
N CYS A 23 4.82 -3.86 -5.27
CA CYS A 23 4.03 -3.02 -6.17
C CYS A 23 4.71 -1.66 -6.37
N ARG A 24 5.41 -1.52 -7.47
CA ARG A 24 6.15 -0.30 -7.81
C ARG A 24 5.24 0.93 -7.96
N ALA A 25 4.03 0.73 -8.42
CA ALA A 25 3.06 1.81 -8.63
C ALA A 25 2.74 2.58 -7.36
N LEU A 26 2.91 1.96 -6.18
CA LEU A 26 2.55 2.53 -4.89
C LEU A 26 3.72 3.19 -4.15
N ILE A 27 4.89 3.30 -4.77
CA ILE A 27 6.08 3.89 -4.10
C ILE A 27 5.79 5.29 -3.56
N LYS A 28 5.04 6.11 -4.30
CA LYS A 28 4.69 7.48 -3.91
C LYS A 28 3.25 7.63 -3.42
N CYS A 29 2.52 6.55 -3.24
CA CYS A 29 1.18 6.60 -2.69
C CYS A 29 1.27 6.92 -1.19
N LYS A 30 0.71 8.06 -0.78
CA LYS A 30 0.81 8.52 0.62
C LYS A 30 0.25 7.53 1.63
N LYS A 31 -0.83 6.85 1.30
CA LYS A 31 -1.46 5.86 2.20
C LYS A 31 -0.62 4.59 2.36
N ASN A 32 0.28 4.34 1.42
CA ASN A 32 1.23 3.23 1.50
C ASN A 32 2.47 3.57 2.33
N LEU A 33 2.59 4.81 2.80
CA LEU A 33 3.74 5.28 3.57
C LEU A 33 3.36 5.44 5.03
N VAL A 34 4.13 4.82 5.92
CA VAL A 34 4.05 5.05 7.36
C VAL A 34 5.45 5.39 7.86
N TYR A 35 5.53 6.00 9.03
CA TYR A 35 6.81 6.38 9.61
C TYR A 35 7.05 5.56 10.86
N LEU A 36 8.22 4.95 10.96
CA LEU A 36 8.63 4.09 12.06
C LEU A 36 10.02 4.51 12.51
N CYS A 37 10.23 4.61 13.83
CA CYS A 37 11.58 4.87 14.33
C CYS A 37 12.47 3.66 14.03
N ALA A 38 13.77 3.82 14.19
CA ALA A 38 14.73 2.75 13.88
C ALA A 38 14.36 1.43 14.58
N ASP A 39 13.97 1.50 15.84
CA ASP A 39 13.61 0.31 16.63
C ASP A 39 12.35 -0.38 16.11
N HIS A 40 11.31 0.39 15.76
CA HIS A 40 10.04 -0.17 15.26
C HIS A 40 10.08 -0.45 13.77
N HIS A 41 11.11 -0.02 13.05
CA HIS A 41 11.29 -0.30 11.62
C HIS A 41 12.25 -1.46 11.38
N ARG A 42 13.45 -1.40 11.95
CA ARG A 42 14.53 -2.37 11.72
C ARG A 42 14.88 -3.20 12.95
N GLY A 43 14.28 -2.89 14.10
CA GLY A 43 14.48 -3.66 15.32
C GLY A 43 13.85 -5.03 15.23
N LEU A 44 14.02 -5.84 16.26
CA LEU A 44 13.62 -7.25 16.30
C LEU A 44 12.14 -7.47 15.88
N TYR A 45 11.23 -6.62 16.35
CA TYR A 45 9.80 -6.73 16.09
C TYR A 45 9.30 -5.77 15.01
N GLY A 46 10.20 -5.04 14.34
CA GLY A 46 9.86 -4.16 13.22
C GLY A 46 9.63 -4.96 11.93
N PRO A 47 8.96 -4.38 10.91
CA PRO A 47 8.65 -5.10 9.66
C PRO A 47 9.87 -5.71 8.97
N HIS A 48 11.04 -5.07 9.11
CA HIS A 48 12.30 -5.58 8.55
C HIS A 48 13.11 -6.39 9.57
N GLY A 49 12.58 -6.57 10.77
CA GLY A 49 13.24 -7.32 11.83
C GLY A 49 12.91 -8.81 11.80
N LYS A 50 13.68 -9.57 12.54
CA LYS A 50 13.56 -11.02 12.59
C LYS A 50 12.19 -11.49 13.10
N CYS A 51 11.56 -10.74 14.02
CA CYS A 51 10.26 -11.07 14.61
C CYS A 51 9.18 -10.07 14.18
N GLY A 52 9.30 -9.48 12.98
CA GLY A 52 8.42 -8.40 12.52
C GLY A 52 7.18 -8.82 11.77
N LYS A 53 6.91 -10.11 11.67
CA LYS A 53 5.80 -10.65 10.87
C LYS A 53 4.43 -10.10 11.30
N GLU A 54 4.21 -10.01 12.60
CA GLU A 54 2.95 -9.54 13.17
C GLU A 54 2.69 -8.07 12.86
N LEU A 55 3.67 -7.20 13.08
CA LEU A 55 3.53 -5.78 12.77
C LEU A 55 3.37 -5.55 11.26
N ASN A 56 4.15 -6.26 10.46
CA ASN A 56 4.04 -6.17 9.00
C ASN A 56 2.63 -6.54 8.53
N ARG A 57 2.08 -7.64 9.05
CA ARG A 57 0.72 -8.08 8.72
C ARG A 57 -0.32 -7.03 9.15
N LYS A 58 -0.17 -6.47 10.34
CA LYS A 58 -1.07 -5.43 10.85
C LYS A 58 -1.10 -4.21 9.95
N LEU A 59 0.09 -3.70 9.55
CA LEU A 59 0.19 -2.54 8.67
C LEU A 59 -0.42 -2.82 7.30
N LYS A 60 -0.16 -4.00 6.75
CA LYS A 60 -0.73 -4.41 5.47
C LYS A 60 -2.24 -4.55 5.54
N LEU A 61 -2.77 -5.08 6.63
CA LEU A 61 -4.22 -5.22 6.82
C LEU A 61 -4.90 -3.85 6.92
N GLU A 62 -4.29 -2.90 7.62
CA GLU A 62 -4.81 -1.54 7.69
C GLU A 62 -4.86 -0.88 6.31
N PHE A 63 -3.83 -1.08 5.49
CA PHE A 63 -3.79 -0.58 4.13
C PHE A 63 -4.86 -1.25 3.26
N GLN A 64 -5.04 -2.56 3.38
CA GLN A 64 -6.08 -3.29 2.68
C GLN A 64 -7.48 -2.78 3.04
N ASN A 65 -7.73 -2.53 4.33
CA ASN A 65 -9.00 -1.97 4.80
C ASN A 65 -9.25 -0.60 4.17
N TRP A 66 -8.21 0.22 4.08
CA TRP A 66 -8.32 1.52 3.42
C TRP A 66 -8.66 1.36 1.93
N LEU A 67 -8.05 0.39 1.25
CA LEU A 67 -8.36 0.09 -0.15
C LEU A 67 -9.83 -0.32 -0.31
N GLU A 68 -10.32 -1.17 0.58
CA GLU A 68 -11.71 -1.64 0.54
C GLU A 68 -12.71 -0.49 0.71
N GLU A 69 -12.41 0.44 1.60
CA GLU A 69 -13.25 1.62 1.83
C GLU A 69 -13.17 2.61 0.67
N THR A 70 -11.98 2.78 0.10
CA THR A 70 -11.72 3.74 -0.98
C THR A 70 -12.32 3.26 -2.29
N PHE A 71 -12.19 1.97 -2.60
CA PHE A 71 -12.75 1.35 -3.79
C PHE A 71 -14.05 0.65 -3.44
N ASN A 72 -15.11 1.42 -3.28
CA ASN A 72 -16.42 0.94 -2.82
C ASN A 72 -17.45 0.68 -3.93
N LYS A 73 -17.04 0.78 -5.19
CA LYS A 73 -17.85 0.41 -6.36
C LYS A 73 -17.27 -0.86 -6.98
N ASP A 74 -18.03 -1.49 -7.87
CA ASP A 74 -17.60 -2.74 -8.50
C ASP A 74 -16.51 -2.54 -9.56
N PHE A 75 -16.55 -1.41 -10.28
CA PHE A 75 -15.65 -1.12 -11.40
C PHE A 75 -15.12 0.31 -11.36
N TYR A 76 -13.92 0.50 -11.88
CA TYR A 76 -13.25 1.81 -11.93
C TYR A 76 -12.51 2.01 -13.25
N SER A 77 -12.53 3.26 -13.74
CA SER A 77 -11.68 3.67 -14.87
C SER A 77 -10.25 3.91 -14.36
N ILE A 78 -9.30 4.02 -15.30
CA ILE A 78 -7.91 4.30 -14.95
C ILE A 78 -7.76 5.67 -14.25
N GLU A 79 -8.53 6.68 -14.67
CA GLU A 79 -8.52 8.00 -14.04
C GLU A 79 -9.03 7.97 -12.61
N GLU A 80 -10.08 7.18 -12.37
CA GLU A 80 -10.63 7.02 -11.02
C GLU A 80 -9.61 6.36 -10.09
N ILE A 81 -8.93 5.33 -10.58
CA ILE A 81 -7.87 4.63 -9.80
C ILE A 81 -6.74 5.60 -9.48
N LYS A 82 -6.28 6.34 -10.46
CA LYS A 82 -5.23 7.35 -10.29
C LYS A 82 -5.59 8.35 -9.20
N GLY A 83 -6.81 8.92 -9.27
CA GLY A 83 -7.27 9.91 -8.31
C GLY A 83 -7.42 9.37 -6.90
N LYS A 84 -7.96 8.17 -6.75
CA LYS A 84 -8.17 7.55 -5.44
C LYS A 84 -6.85 7.15 -4.76
N LEU A 85 -5.87 6.70 -5.51
CA LEU A 85 -4.56 6.33 -4.97
C LEU A 85 -3.62 7.52 -4.84
N GLY A 86 -3.91 8.63 -5.55
CA GLY A 86 -3.04 9.80 -5.53
C GLY A 86 -1.68 9.56 -6.16
N ILE A 87 -1.62 8.76 -7.21
CA ILE A 87 -0.40 8.38 -7.90
C ILE A 87 -0.30 9.05 -9.27
N SER A 88 0.90 9.02 -9.87
CA SER A 88 1.13 9.64 -11.18
C SER A 88 0.49 8.84 -12.31
N THR A 89 0.37 9.47 -13.49
CA THR A 89 -0.11 8.82 -14.70
C THR A 89 0.75 7.60 -15.06
N ASN A 90 2.07 7.72 -14.95
CA ASN A 90 2.97 6.59 -15.22
C ASN A 90 2.76 5.46 -14.22
N ALA A 91 2.57 5.79 -12.95
CA ALA A 91 2.34 4.80 -11.91
C ALA A 91 1.03 4.03 -12.14
N VAL A 92 -0.07 4.75 -12.45
CA VAL A 92 -1.35 4.07 -12.69
C VAL A 92 -1.32 3.21 -13.96
N LYS A 93 -0.56 3.63 -14.97
CA LYS A 93 -0.37 2.80 -16.17
C LYS A 93 0.37 1.51 -15.85
N SER A 94 1.41 1.57 -15.02
CA SER A 94 2.12 0.38 -14.54
C SER A 94 1.19 -0.55 -13.77
N LEU A 95 0.38 0.01 -12.88
CA LEU A 95 -0.59 -0.77 -12.11
C LEU A 95 -1.60 -1.45 -13.01
N SER A 96 -2.11 -0.73 -14.02
CA SER A 96 -3.14 -1.25 -14.94
C SER A 96 -2.67 -2.47 -15.73
N LYS A 97 -1.37 -2.61 -15.94
CA LYS A 97 -0.80 -3.79 -16.64
C LYS A 97 -0.90 -5.05 -15.80
N LEU A 98 -1.07 -4.92 -14.50
CA LEU A 98 -1.20 -6.05 -13.58
C LEU A 98 -2.64 -6.51 -13.42
N ILE A 99 -3.59 -5.77 -14.00
CA ILE A 99 -5.02 -5.98 -13.78
C ILE A 99 -5.70 -6.25 -15.13
N ARG A 100 -6.61 -7.24 -15.18
CA ARG A 100 -7.38 -7.51 -16.37
C ARG A 100 -8.39 -6.39 -16.61
N GLN A 101 -8.35 -5.79 -17.79
CA GLN A 101 -9.28 -4.75 -18.21
C GLN A 101 -10.51 -5.37 -18.88
N LYS A 102 -11.69 -4.87 -18.52
CA LYS A 102 -12.96 -5.25 -19.16
C LYS A 102 -13.67 -3.99 -19.63
N ASN A 103 -13.80 -3.80 -20.94
CA ASN A 103 -14.49 -2.64 -21.53
C ASN A 103 -13.99 -1.30 -20.94
N SER A 104 -12.67 -1.15 -20.88
CA SER A 104 -11.99 0.06 -20.37
C SER A 104 -12.18 0.33 -18.88
N VAL A 105 -12.68 -0.64 -18.11
CA VAL A 105 -12.80 -0.55 -16.66
C VAL A 105 -12.12 -1.73 -15.98
N PHE A 106 -11.83 -1.57 -14.68
CA PHE A 106 -11.11 -2.54 -13.87
C PHE A 106 -11.98 -2.96 -12.70
N ASP A 107 -11.99 -4.26 -12.41
CA ASP A 107 -12.73 -4.86 -11.31
C ASP A 107 -12.13 -4.44 -9.96
N ARG A 108 -12.98 -4.11 -9.01
CA ARG A 108 -12.60 -3.70 -7.65
C ARG A 108 -11.65 -4.70 -6.98
N GLU A 109 -12.02 -5.97 -6.99
CA GLU A 109 -11.22 -7.00 -6.33
C GLU A 109 -9.83 -7.13 -6.94
N ASP A 110 -9.75 -7.08 -8.27
CA ASP A 110 -8.47 -7.15 -8.99
C ASP A 110 -7.58 -5.95 -8.67
N ILE A 111 -8.18 -4.76 -8.51
CA ILE A 111 -7.46 -3.55 -8.11
C ILE A 111 -6.84 -3.76 -6.72
N ILE A 112 -7.64 -4.22 -5.77
CA ILE A 112 -7.19 -4.42 -4.38
C ILE A 112 -6.06 -5.46 -4.34
N ILE A 113 -6.22 -6.58 -5.03
CA ILE A 113 -5.20 -7.63 -5.09
C ILE A 113 -3.89 -7.08 -5.65
N ALA A 114 -3.94 -6.33 -6.75
CA ALA A 114 -2.75 -5.74 -7.36
C ALA A 114 -2.06 -4.76 -6.41
N CYS A 115 -2.84 -3.92 -5.73
CA CYS A 115 -2.32 -2.95 -4.75
C CYS A 115 -1.73 -3.63 -3.51
N MET A 116 -2.13 -4.86 -3.22
CA MET A 116 -1.58 -5.65 -2.12
C MET A 116 -0.38 -6.51 -2.54
N GLY A 117 0.19 -6.23 -3.72
CA GLY A 117 1.35 -6.97 -4.21
C GLY A 117 1.00 -8.32 -4.82
N GLY A 118 -0.26 -8.51 -5.21
CA GLY A 118 -0.75 -9.73 -5.85
C GLY A 118 -1.44 -10.71 -4.90
N LYS A 119 -1.56 -10.38 -3.61
CA LYS A 119 -2.11 -11.31 -2.61
C LYS A 119 -2.82 -10.56 -1.48
N ARG A 120 -4.09 -10.85 -1.28
CA ARG A 120 -4.85 -10.28 -0.15
C ARG A 120 -4.47 -10.94 1.16
N ILE A 121 -4.66 -10.20 2.26
CA ILE A 121 -4.62 -10.74 3.60
C ILE A 121 -6.01 -11.26 3.95
N LEU A 122 -6.07 -12.47 4.42
CA LEU A 122 -7.33 -13.14 4.79
C LEU A 122 -7.61 -13.00 6.29
#